data_10151037dcc6bd2fed8bb13ac18f99c1
#
_entry.id   10151037dcc6bd2fed8bb13ac18f99c1
#
_cell.length_a   1.000
_cell.length_b   1.000
_cell.length_c   1.000
_cell.angle_alpha   90.00
_cell.angle_beta   90.00
_cell.angle_gamma   90.00
#
_symmetry.space_group_name_H-M   'P 1'
#
loop_
_entity.id
_entity.type
_entity.pdbx_description
1 polymer ?
#
loop_
_entity_poly.entity_id
_entity_poly.type
_entity_poly.pdbx_seq_one_letter_code
_entity_poly.pdbx_strand_id
1 'polypeptide(L)'
;RRRDPIQDGRPAAPVRNFVQKEGISLKKSEKKRDMLLIGGLLLAAFLALGLKFLLRQEGAALVVRVNGSEVARYALTETGDYPLNGGTNVLHIENGSAWLTDADCPDKLCVKQGKIQYTGQTITCLPNRLTVTVIGADGGVDLVS
;
A
#
# COMPACT_ATOMS: atom_id res chain seq x y z
N ARG A 1 -30.51 62.28 62.62
CA ARG A 1 -30.14 61.07 63.41
C ARG A 1 -29.36 60.15 62.53
N ARG A 2 -28.10 60.08 62.83
CA ARG A 2 -27.09 59.18 62.25
C ARG A 2 -27.41 57.69 62.55
N ARG A 3 -27.16 56.83 61.58
CA ARG A 3 -26.72 55.46 61.86
C ARG A 3 -25.80 55.02 60.71
N ASP A 4 -24.55 54.84 61.10
CA ASP A 4 -23.50 54.30 60.23
C ASP A 4 -23.70 52.82 59.97
N PRO A 5 -23.30 52.34 58.80
CA PRO A 5 -23.39 50.91 58.41
C PRO A 5 -22.19 50.14 58.95
N ILE A 6 -22.52 48.99 59.44
CA ILE A 6 -21.63 47.94 59.93
C ILE A 6 -20.74 47.44 58.78
N GLN A 7 -19.41 47.63 59.00
CA GLN A 7 -18.37 46.96 58.16
C GLN A 7 -18.28 45.48 58.55
N ASP A 8 -18.80 44.62 57.70
CA ASP A 8 -18.49 43.17 57.76
C ASP A 8 -17.26 42.92 56.94
N GLY A 9 -16.10 43.04 57.57
CA GLY A 9 -14.81 42.61 57.04
C GLY A 9 -14.69 41.10 57.08
N ARG A 10 -15.19 40.43 56.05
CA ARG A 10 -14.84 39.03 55.82
C ARG A 10 -13.67 39.04 54.80
N PRO A 11 -12.52 38.46 55.15
CA PRO A 11 -11.47 38.27 54.16
C PRO A 11 -11.96 37.26 53.13
N ALA A 12 -11.88 37.67 51.84
CA ALA A 12 -12.11 36.78 50.71
C ALA A 12 -11.19 35.58 50.82
N ALA A 13 -11.78 34.40 50.89
CA ALA A 13 -11.04 33.16 50.86
C ALA A 13 -10.23 33.08 49.56
N PRO A 14 -8.95 32.68 49.61
CA PRO A 14 -8.15 32.52 48.40
C PRO A 14 -8.79 31.41 47.56
N VAL A 15 -9.12 31.79 46.33
CA VAL A 15 -9.51 30.83 45.29
C VAL A 15 -8.33 29.88 45.13
N ARG A 16 -8.40 28.74 45.77
CA ARG A 16 -7.43 27.66 45.53
C ARG A 16 -7.58 27.25 44.08
N ASN A 17 -6.63 27.70 43.28
CA ASN A 17 -6.38 27.14 41.96
C ASN A 17 -6.15 25.63 42.16
N PHE A 18 -7.20 24.89 42.00
CA PHE A 18 -7.13 23.44 41.87
C PHE A 18 -6.61 23.14 40.47
N VAL A 19 -5.36 23.53 40.20
CA VAL A 19 -4.57 22.94 39.16
C VAL A 19 -4.21 21.56 39.69
N GLN A 20 -5.10 20.64 39.45
CA GLN A 20 -4.85 19.22 39.60
C GLN A 20 -3.74 18.89 38.62
N LYS A 21 -2.50 18.98 39.09
CA LYS A 21 -1.35 18.34 38.48
C LYS A 21 -1.64 16.84 38.59
N GLU A 22 -2.40 16.31 37.64
CA GLU A 22 -2.36 14.90 37.36
C GLU A 22 -0.94 14.63 36.85
N GLY A 23 -0.04 14.43 37.79
CA GLY A 23 1.26 13.86 37.55
C GLY A 23 1.01 12.48 36.98
N ILE A 24 1.08 12.39 35.64
CA ILE A 24 1.27 11.13 34.95
C ILE A 24 2.63 10.60 35.45
N SER A 25 2.59 9.96 36.60
CA SER A 25 3.68 9.13 37.10
C SER A 25 3.73 7.91 36.20
N LEU A 26 4.33 8.05 35.03
CA LEU A 26 4.68 6.95 34.17
C LEU A 26 5.69 6.08 34.94
N LYS A 27 5.17 5.10 35.63
CA LYS A 27 5.92 4.09 36.37
C LYS A 27 7.03 3.56 35.46
N LYS A 28 8.27 3.80 35.86
CA LYS A 28 9.52 3.45 35.13
C LYS A 28 9.58 1.97 34.70
N SER A 29 8.78 1.12 35.34
CA SER A 29 8.62 -0.31 35.03
C SER A 29 7.76 -0.57 33.76
N GLU A 30 6.80 0.28 33.46
CA GLU A 30 5.91 0.10 32.31
C GLU A 30 6.64 0.42 31.00
N LYS A 31 7.52 1.42 31.01
CA LYS A 31 8.31 1.80 29.83
C LYS A 31 9.17 0.65 29.27
N LYS A 32 9.69 -0.21 30.12
CA LYS A 32 10.48 -1.39 29.67
C LYS A 32 9.59 -2.44 29.01
N ARG A 33 8.39 -2.66 29.54
CA ARG A 33 7.41 -3.61 28.97
C ARG A 33 6.86 -3.10 27.65
N ASP A 34 6.53 -1.80 27.58
CA ASP A 34 6.06 -1.15 26.35
C ASP A 34 7.16 -1.16 25.27
N MET A 35 8.41 -0.92 25.65
CA MET A 35 9.54 -0.97 24.73
C MET A 35 9.79 -2.39 24.20
N LEU A 36 9.60 -3.43 25.04
CA LEU A 36 9.66 -4.83 24.60
C LEU A 36 8.51 -5.20 23.68
N LEU A 37 7.30 -4.71 23.95
CA LEU A 37 6.13 -4.95 23.09
C LEU A 37 6.28 -4.27 21.73
N ILE A 38 6.72 -3.02 21.71
CA ILE A 38 6.96 -2.27 20.46
C ILE A 38 8.10 -2.93 19.67
N GLY A 39 9.19 -3.29 20.32
CA GLY A 39 10.31 -3.99 19.69
C GLY A 39 9.91 -5.36 19.13
N GLY A 40 9.12 -6.14 19.87
CA GLY A 40 8.57 -7.40 19.41
C GLY A 40 7.62 -7.26 18.21
N LEU A 41 6.77 -6.24 18.24
CA LEU A 41 5.85 -5.96 17.13
C LEU A 41 6.60 -5.54 15.84
N LEU A 42 7.61 -4.68 16.00
CA LEU A 42 8.45 -4.26 14.88
C LEU A 42 9.23 -5.44 14.29
N LEU A 43 9.81 -6.29 15.14
CA LEU A 43 10.52 -7.49 14.70
C LEU A 43 9.59 -8.44 13.93
N ALA A 44 8.38 -8.68 14.46
CA ALA A 44 7.38 -9.50 13.78
C ALA A 44 6.97 -8.93 12.42
N ALA A 45 6.80 -7.60 12.33
CA ALA A 45 6.51 -6.91 11.08
C ALA A 45 7.65 -7.03 10.06
N PHE A 46 8.90 -6.88 10.52
CA PHE A 46 10.08 -7.07 9.66
C PHE A 46 10.20 -8.51 9.15
N LEU A 47 9.96 -9.50 10.02
CA LEU A 47 9.97 -10.91 9.63
C LEU A 47 8.87 -11.22 8.63
N ALA A 48 7.66 -10.69 8.82
CA ALA A 48 6.55 -10.89 7.90
C ALA A 48 6.82 -10.24 6.53
N LEU A 49 7.42 -9.04 6.50
CA LEU A 49 7.83 -8.37 5.25
C LEU A 49 8.95 -9.14 4.55
N GLY A 50 9.95 -9.60 5.30
CA GLY A 50 11.05 -10.41 4.77
C GLY A 50 10.55 -11.73 4.17
N LEU A 51 9.64 -12.40 4.86
CA LEU A 51 9.02 -13.64 4.39
C LEU A 51 8.20 -13.39 3.11
N LYS A 52 7.42 -12.32 3.05
CA LYS A 52 6.70 -11.92 1.82
C LYS A 52 7.66 -11.66 0.66
N PHE A 53 8.82 -11.08 0.92
CA PHE A 53 9.81 -10.82 -0.12
C PHE A 53 10.47 -12.11 -0.62
N LEU A 54 10.76 -13.06 0.27
CA LEU A 54 11.32 -14.37 -0.08
C LEU A 54 10.33 -15.30 -0.77
N LEU A 55 9.02 -15.18 -0.47
CA LEU A 55 7.97 -15.99 -1.07
C LEU A 55 7.39 -15.39 -2.36
N ARG A 56 8.02 -14.35 -2.91
CA ARG A 56 7.62 -13.82 -4.23
C ARG A 56 7.86 -14.91 -5.28
N GLN A 57 6.78 -15.38 -5.88
CA GLN A 57 6.85 -16.30 -6.98
C GLN A 57 7.13 -15.54 -8.28
N GLU A 58 8.16 -15.95 -9.00
CA GLU A 58 8.41 -15.46 -10.36
C GLU A 58 7.26 -15.86 -11.25
N GLY A 59 6.90 -14.99 -12.19
CA GLY A 59 5.89 -15.29 -13.18
C GLY A 59 6.39 -16.28 -14.21
N ALA A 60 5.50 -17.11 -14.73
CA ALA A 60 5.82 -18.03 -15.82
C ALA A 60 5.26 -17.55 -17.16
N ALA A 61 4.08 -16.91 -17.13
CA ALA A 61 3.42 -16.47 -18.34
C ALA A 61 2.65 -15.16 -18.10
N LEU A 62 2.26 -14.55 -19.20
CA LEU A 62 1.40 -13.36 -19.27
C LEU A 62 0.06 -13.73 -19.87
N VAL A 63 -1.01 -13.26 -19.29
CA VAL A 63 -2.35 -13.30 -19.86
C VAL A 63 -2.74 -11.89 -20.27
N VAL A 64 -3.05 -11.74 -21.54
CA VAL A 64 -3.54 -10.50 -22.12
C VAL A 64 -5.05 -10.58 -22.27
N ARG A 65 -5.75 -9.62 -21.67
CA ARG A 65 -7.20 -9.50 -21.80
C ARG A 65 -7.57 -8.15 -22.42
N VAL A 66 -8.50 -8.20 -23.35
CA VAL A 66 -9.13 -7.01 -23.95
C VAL A 66 -10.63 -7.10 -23.71
N ASN A 67 -11.23 -6.04 -23.20
CA ASN A 67 -12.65 -6.03 -22.80
C ASN A 67 -13.02 -7.17 -21.82
N GLY A 68 -12.08 -7.56 -20.95
CA GLY A 68 -12.27 -8.65 -19.99
C GLY A 68 -12.08 -10.07 -20.54
N SER A 69 -12.02 -10.25 -21.89
CA SER A 69 -11.79 -11.54 -22.53
C SER A 69 -10.30 -11.77 -22.79
N GLU A 70 -9.83 -13.00 -22.49
CA GLU A 70 -8.46 -13.40 -22.81
C GLU A 70 -8.30 -13.48 -24.33
N VAL A 71 -7.32 -12.75 -24.87
CA VAL A 71 -7.05 -12.68 -26.31
C VAL A 71 -5.70 -13.28 -26.69
N ALA A 72 -4.75 -13.31 -25.75
CA ALA A 72 -3.43 -13.88 -25.98
C ALA A 72 -2.77 -14.30 -24.66
N ARG A 73 -1.82 -15.22 -24.78
CA ARG A 73 -0.96 -15.68 -23.68
C ARG A 73 0.47 -15.78 -24.20
N TYR A 74 1.42 -15.28 -23.44
CA TYR A 74 2.84 -15.30 -23.78
C TYR A 74 3.64 -15.88 -22.61
N ALA A 75 4.71 -16.62 -22.89
CA ALA A 75 5.64 -17.03 -21.86
C ALA A 75 6.58 -15.86 -21.50
N LEU A 76 6.89 -15.67 -20.23
CA LEU A 76 7.87 -14.65 -19.79
C LEU A 76 9.32 -14.99 -20.20
N THR A 77 9.56 -16.21 -20.66
CA THR A 77 10.85 -16.64 -21.22
C THR A 77 11.05 -16.24 -22.68
N GLU A 78 9.99 -15.81 -23.36
CA GLU A 78 10.07 -15.28 -24.71
C GLU A 78 10.72 -13.90 -24.69
N THR A 79 11.32 -13.49 -25.79
CA THR A 79 11.85 -12.15 -25.97
C THR A 79 11.32 -11.57 -27.27
N GLY A 80 10.75 -10.37 -27.21
CA GLY A 80 10.22 -9.69 -28.39
C GLY A 80 9.20 -8.63 -28.10
N ASP A 81 8.76 -7.98 -29.17
CA ASP A 81 7.72 -6.97 -29.18
C ASP A 81 6.44 -7.54 -29.76
N TYR A 82 5.36 -7.42 -29.05
CA TYR A 82 4.06 -7.98 -29.41
C TYR A 82 3.01 -6.86 -29.51
N PRO A 83 2.55 -6.54 -30.72
CA PRO A 83 1.47 -5.59 -30.89
C PRO A 83 0.16 -6.20 -30.36
N LEU A 84 -0.50 -5.52 -29.46
CA LEU A 84 -1.74 -5.92 -28.81
C LEU A 84 -2.91 -5.05 -29.27
N ASN A 85 -4.11 -5.65 -29.21
CA ASN A 85 -5.37 -4.94 -29.45
C ASN A 85 -5.35 -4.12 -30.77
N GLY A 86 -4.95 -4.76 -31.87
CA GLY A 86 -4.86 -4.11 -33.18
C GLY A 86 -3.73 -3.08 -33.32
N GLY A 87 -2.71 -3.15 -32.44
CA GLY A 87 -1.56 -2.25 -32.46
C GLY A 87 -1.70 -1.01 -31.58
N THR A 88 -2.81 -0.88 -30.83
CA THR A 88 -2.99 0.26 -29.90
C THR A 88 -2.05 0.20 -28.68
N ASN A 89 -1.45 -0.95 -28.42
CA ASN A 89 -0.46 -1.13 -27.36
C ASN A 89 0.64 -2.06 -27.86
N VAL A 90 1.88 -1.83 -27.47
CA VAL A 90 3.02 -2.70 -27.74
C VAL A 90 3.56 -3.27 -26.44
N LEU A 91 3.48 -4.59 -26.29
CA LEU A 91 4.05 -5.32 -25.18
C LEU A 91 5.45 -5.76 -25.52
N HIS A 92 6.43 -5.45 -24.68
CA HIS A 92 7.79 -5.98 -24.77
C HIS A 92 8.04 -7.00 -23.67
N ILE A 93 8.63 -8.11 -24.03
CA ILE A 93 9.04 -9.16 -23.10
C ILE A 93 10.54 -9.36 -23.24
N GLU A 94 11.25 -9.35 -22.12
CA GLU A 94 12.69 -9.58 -22.07
C GLU A 94 13.12 -10.00 -20.67
N ASN A 95 13.99 -11.01 -20.59
CA ASN A 95 14.64 -11.47 -19.35
C ASN A 95 13.64 -11.73 -18.19
N GLY A 96 12.54 -12.42 -18.46
CA GLY A 96 11.55 -12.75 -17.45
C GLY A 96 10.70 -11.57 -16.96
N SER A 97 10.74 -10.45 -17.67
CA SER A 97 9.98 -9.24 -17.36
C SER A 97 9.20 -8.77 -18.58
N ALA A 98 8.09 -8.09 -18.35
CA ALA A 98 7.30 -7.51 -19.41
C ALA A 98 6.86 -6.09 -19.06
N TRP A 99 6.71 -5.24 -20.08
CA TRP A 99 6.20 -3.87 -19.96
C TRP A 99 5.63 -3.40 -21.28
N LEU A 100 4.82 -2.35 -21.24
CA LEU A 100 4.37 -1.69 -22.46
C LEU A 100 5.38 -0.65 -22.88
N THR A 101 5.84 -0.74 -24.12
CA THR A 101 6.77 0.23 -24.73
C THR A 101 6.06 1.39 -25.39
N ASP A 102 4.88 1.12 -25.93
CA ASP A 102 4.04 2.16 -26.54
C ASP A 102 2.55 1.89 -26.32
N ALA A 103 1.76 2.95 -26.39
CA ALA A 103 0.31 2.91 -26.36
C ALA A 103 -0.26 4.18 -26.99
N ASP A 104 -1.42 4.09 -27.66
CA ASP A 104 -2.11 5.23 -28.22
C ASP A 104 -2.98 6.01 -27.22
N CYS A 105 -2.99 5.58 -25.95
CA CYS A 105 -3.73 6.29 -24.91
C CYS A 105 -3.09 7.67 -24.60
N PRO A 106 -3.91 8.72 -24.34
CA PRO A 106 -3.43 10.12 -24.24
C PRO A 106 -2.31 10.33 -23.23
N ASP A 107 -2.43 9.73 -22.05
CA ASP A 107 -1.50 9.97 -20.93
C ASP A 107 -0.37 8.96 -20.86
N LYS A 108 -0.41 7.90 -21.67
CA LYS A 108 0.54 6.77 -21.64
C LYS A 108 0.81 6.22 -20.24
N LEU A 109 -0.20 6.27 -19.36
CA LEU A 109 -0.06 5.79 -17.97
C LEU A 109 0.25 4.29 -17.90
N CYS A 110 -0.27 3.51 -18.83
CA CYS A 110 0.01 2.08 -18.92
C CYS A 110 1.50 1.79 -19.22
N VAL A 111 2.16 2.62 -20.03
CA VAL A 111 3.60 2.55 -20.28
C VAL A 111 4.39 2.94 -19.03
N LYS A 112 3.89 3.95 -18.29
CA LYS A 112 4.54 4.45 -17.06
C LYS A 112 4.40 3.49 -15.87
N GLN A 113 3.54 2.47 -15.93
CA GLN A 113 3.42 1.46 -14.86
C GLN A 113 4.69 0.62 -14.71
N GLY A 114 5.54 0.57 -15.75
CA GLY A 114 6.86 -0.06 -15.69
C GLY A 114 6.82 -1.58 -15.88
N LYS A 115 7.88 -2.25 -15.43
CA LYS A 115 8.09 -3.70 -15.65
C LYS A 115 7.32 -4.54 -14.63
N ILE A 116 6.73 -5.63 -15.13
CA ILE A 116 6.10 -6.67 -14.31
C ILE A 116 6.82 -8.00 -14.54
N GLN A 117 7.01 -8.78 -13.48
CA GLN A 117 7.75 -10.06 -13.52
C GLN A 117 7.25 -11.08 -12.49
N TYR A 118 6.52 -10.65 -11.48
CA TYR A 118 6.03 -11.53 -10.43
C TYR A 118 4.55 -11.85 -10.60
N THR A 119 4.17 -13.06 -10.23
CA THR A 119 2.78 -13.51 -10.25
C THR A 119 1.84 -12.53 -9.57
N GLY A 120 0.72 -12.24 -10.21
CA GLY A 120 -0.29 -11.28 -9.74
C GLY A 120 -0.03 -9.83 -10.12
N GLN A 121 1.13 -9.47 -10.67
CA GLN A 121 1.34 -8.12 -11.19
C GLN A 121 0.56 -7.91 -12.49
N THR A 122 0.01 -6.71 -12.64
CA THR A 122 -0.85 -6.38 -13.78
C THR A 122 -0.55 -4.97 -14.28
N ILE A 123 -0.46 -4.82 -15.61
CA ILE A 123 -0.50 -3.53 -16.29
C ILE A 123 -1.91 -3.34 -16.85
N THR A 124 -2.49 -2.17 -16.63
CA THR A 124 -3.83 -1.85 -17.11
C THR A 124 -3.82 -0.60 -17.98
N CYS A 125 -4.41 -0.68 -19.17
CA CYS A 125 -4.71 0.44 -20.04
C CYS A 125 -6.24 0.61 -20.13
N LEU A 126 -6.78 1.55 -19.36
CA LEU A 126 -8.23 1.78 -19.28
C LEU A 126 -8.84 2.27 -20.60
N PRO A 127 -8.24 3.24 -21.31
CA PRO A 127 -8.79 3.68 -22.59
C PRO A 127 -8.92 2.55 -23.62
N ASN A 128 -7.93 1.65 -23.66
CA ASN A 128 -7.89 0.52 -24.58
C ASN A 128 -8.52 -0.75 -24.00
N ARG A 129 -9.07 -0.68 -22.77
CA ARG A 129 -9.66 -1.82 -22.03
C ARG A 129 -8.78 -3.06 -22.03
N LEU A 130 -7.47 -2.84 -21.96
CA LEU A 130 -6.44 -3.87 -22.02
C LEU A 130 -5.85 -4.08 -20.63
N THR A 131 -5.68 -5.36 -20.26
CA THR A 131 -4.93 -5.79 -19.08
C THR A 131 -3.92 -6.84 -19.45
N VAL A 132 -2.71 -6.73 -18.90
CA VAL A 132 -1.65 -7.72 -19.01
C VAL A 132 -1.30 -8.19 -17.61
N THR A 133 -1.57 -9.44 -17.30
CA THR A 133 -1.38 -9.99 -15.94
C THR A 133 -0.35 -11.11 -15.98
N VAL A 134 0.58 -11.09 -15.04
CA VAL A 134 1.55 -12.16 -14.82
C VAL A 134 0.89 -13.30 -14.04
N ILE A 135 0.98 -14.52 -14.56
CA ILE A 135 0.53 -15.73 -13.89
C ILE A 135 1.71 -16.66 -13.56
N GLY A 136 1.56 -17.46 -12.51
CA GLY A 136 2.53 -18.48 -12.13
C GLY A 136 2.49 -19.71 -13.03
N ALA A 137 3.43 -20.63 -12.82
CA ALA A 137 3.52 -21.90 -13.57
C ALA A 137 2.25 -22.75 -13.47
N ASP A 138 1.51 -22.64 -12.37
CA ASP A 138 0.28 -23.40 -12.13
C ASP A 138 -0.95 -22.87 -12.89
N GLY A 139 -0.79 -21.81 -13.69
CA GLY A 139 -1.85 -21.24 -14.53
C GLY A 139 -3.02 -20.64 -13.75
N GLY A 140 -2.93 -20.60 -12.43
CA GLY A 140 -3.97 -20.09 -11.55
C GLY A 140 -3.96 -18.58 -11.52
N VAL A 141 -4.89 -17.95 -12.23
CA VAL A 141 -5.37 -16.63 -11.83
C VAL A 141 -6.45 -16.89 -10.79
N ASP A 142 -6.15 -16.70 -9.52
CA ASP A 142 -7.19 -16.64 -8.50
C ASP A 142 -8.06 -15.41 -8.81
N LEU A 143 -9.08 -15.65 -9.61
CA LEU A 143 -10.17 -14.70 -9.77
C LEU A 143 -10.98 -14.78 -8.49
N VAL A 144 -10.70 -13.88 -7.58
CA VAL A 144 -11.62 -13.56 -6.49
C VAL A 144 -12.86 -12.97 -7.17
N SER A 145 -13.89 -13.81 -7.28
CA SER A 145 -15.23 -13.41 -7.71
C SER A 145 -15.97 -12.71 -6.57
#